data_bf477e1c84836bcd046c69836695f5fe
#
_entry.id   bf477e1c84836bcd046c69836695f5fe
#
_cell.length_a   1.000
_cell.length_b   1.000
_cell.length_c   1.000
_cell.angle_alpha   90.00
_cell.angle_beta   90.00
_cell.angle_gamma   90.00
#
_symmetry.space_group_name_H-M   'P 1'
#
loop_
_entity.id
_entity.type
_entity.pdbx_description
1 polymer ?
#
loop_
_entity_poly.entity_id
_entity_poly.type
_entity_poly.pdbx_seq_one_letter_code
_entity_poly.pdbx_strand_id
1 'polypeptide(L)'
;MSPSLERPPFQADERTALLGWLDLQRQILRWKCEGLSEADAHRSVIPTSPAMTMAGLISHMRWVEHTWLEVLFLGGDKTQNPSLVEMGADADWRTDGSSLRQLLAEYEAQCVRSNEIVAGASLDDVGRHPDFRSSSANLRWMLIHLVEETGRHAGHADIVRELLDGGKGYY
;
A
#
# COMPACT_ATOMS: atom_id res chain seq x y z
N MET A 1 20.65 -11.74 1.00
CA MET A 1 21.21 -10.41 0.65
C MET A 1 20.12 -9.38 0.86
N SER A 2 20.39 -8.29 1.59
CA SER A 2 19.41 -7.19 1.65
C SER A 2 19.26 -6.57 0.27
N PRO A 3 18.05 -6.23 -0.18
CA PRO A 3 17.86 -5.58 -1.46
C PRO A 3 18.51 -4.19 -1.46
N SER A 4 18.92 -3.73 -2.64
CA SER A 4 19.31 -2.33 -2.80
C SER A 4 18.03 -1.48 -2.81
N LEU A 5 17.60 -1.03 -1.62
CA LEU A 5 16.47 -0.14 -1.49
C LEU A 5 16.87 1.28 -1.91
N GLU A 6 16.18 1.82 -2.91
CA GLU A 6 16.50 3.14 -3.46
C GLU A 6 15.78 4.24 -2.70
N ARG A 7 16.56 5.11 -2.07
CA ARG A 7 16.03 6.34 -1.44
C ARG A 7 15.96 7.46 -2.47
N PRO A 8 14.99 8.39 -2.33
CA PRO A 8 15.02 9.60 -3.15
C PRO A 8 16.29 10.38 -2.92
N PRO A 9 16.75 11.18 -3.92
CA PRO A 9 17.90 12.07 -3.76
C PRO A 9 17.70 13.01 -2.56
N PHE A 10 18.79 13.33 -1.83
CA PHE A 10 18.73 14.29 -0.72
C PHE A 10 18.27 15.69 -1.13
N GLN A 11 18.51 16.04 -2.39
CA GLN A 11 18.03 17.29 -3.00
C GLN A 11 17.21 16.89 -4.23
N ALA A 12 15.91 17.08 -4.15
CA ALA A 12 14.95 16.74 -5.21
C ALA A 12 13.83 17.79 -5.21
N ASP A 13 13.17 17.95 -6.36
CA ASP A 13 11.90 18.65 -6.41
C ASP A 13 10.84 17.89 -5.60
N GLU A 14 9.74 18.57 -5.27
CA GLU A 14 8.68 18.02 -4.41
C GLU A 14 8.11 16.71 -4.95
N ARG A 15 7.81 16.64 -6.25
CA ARG A 15 7.23 15.43 -6.87
C ARG A 15 8.21 14.25 -6.78
N THR A 16 9.46 14.46 -7.14
CA THR A 16 10.50 13.44 -7.07
C THR A 16 10.70 12.95 -5.64
N ALA A 17 10.66 13.86 -4.65
CA ALA A 17 10.77 13.48 -3.25
C ALA A 17 9.56 12.63 -2.79
N LEU A 18 8.32 13.07 -3.07
CA LEU A 18 7.11 12.36 -2.66
C LEU A 18 7.02 10.97 -3.26
N LEU A 19 7.25 10.86 -4.57
CA LEU A 19 7.22 9.56 -5.26
C LEU A 19 8.36 8.65 -4.80
N GLY A 20 9.56 9.18 -4.64
CA GLY A 20 10.70 8.38 -4.19
C GLY A 20 10.52 7.84 -2.77
N TRP A 21 9.92 8.60 -1.85
CA TRP A 21 9.58 8.10 -0.52
C TRP A 21 8.46 7.06 -0.55
N LEU A 22 7.43 7.24 -1.37
CA LEU A 22 6.37 6.26 -1.55
C LEU A 22 6.93 4.95 -2.11
N ASP A 23 7.75 5.02 -3.16
CA ASP A 23 8.36 3.84 -3.79
C ASP A 23 9.30 3.10 -2.84
N LEU A 24 10.04 3.81 -1.98
CA LEU A 24 10.85 3.18 -0.94
C LEU A 24 10.00 2.35 0.02
N GLN A 25 8.87 2.88 0.50
CA GLN A 25 7.97 2.15 1.40
C GLN A 25 7.36 0.91 0.70
N ARG A 26 6.95 1.04 -0.56
CA ARG A 26 6.48 -0.07 -1.40
C ARG A 26 7.55 -1.17 -1.56
N GLN A 27 8.80 -0.78 -1.77
CA GLN A 27 9.93 -1.71 -1.87
C GLN A 27 10.15 -2.45 -0.54
N ILE A 28 10.06 -1.76 0.60
CA ILE A 28 10.21 -2.36 1.93
C ILE A 28 9.13 -3.43 2.14
N LEU A 29 7.86 -3.12 1.85
CA LEU A 29 6.75 -4.08 1.98
C LEU A 29 6.99 -5.34 1.14
N ARG A 30 7.36 -5.18 -0.13
CA ARG A 30 7.67 -6.33 -1.01
C ARG A 30 8.84 -7.14 -0.48
N TRP A 31 9.91 -6.48 -0.06
CA TRP A 31 11.08 -7.16 0.52
C TRP A 31 10.72 -7.97 1.77
N LYS A 32 9.82 -7.48 2.62
CA LYS A 32 9.37 -8.22 3.81
C LYS A 32 8.59 -9.49 3.47
N CYS A 33 8.13 -9.64 2.25
CA CYS A 33 7.49 -10.85 1.75
C CYS A 33 8.48 -11.88 1.19
N GLU A 34 9.73 -11.49 0.90
CA GLU A 34 10.70 -12.38 0.26
C GLU A 34 11.02 -13.62 1.11
N GLY A 35 10.98 -14.79 0.48
CA GLY A 35 11.31 -16.06 1.11
C GLY A 35 10.27 -16.60 2.10
N LEU A 36 9.14 -15.92 2.30
CA LEU A 36 8.04 -16.48 3.10
C LEU A 36 7.36 -17.64 2.38
N SER A 37 7.02 -18.69 3.16
CA SER A 37 6.11 -19.72 2.69
C SER A 37 4.68 -19.19 2.61
N GLU A 38 3.82 -19.81 1.79
CA GLU A 38 2.40 -19.47 1.76
C GLU A 38 1.74 -19.62 3.14
N ALA A 39 2.11 -20.64 3.89
CA ALA A 39 1.60 -20.85 5.24
C ALA A 39 1.99 -19.70 6.18
N ASP A 40 3.23 -19.23 6.12
CA ASP A 40 3.70 -18.12 6.95
C ASP A 40 3.08 -16.78 6.50
N ALA A 41 2.95 -16.56 5.21
CA ALA A 41 2.35 -15.33 4.68
C ALA A 41 0.90 -15.12 5.16
N HIS A 42 0.16 -16.21 5.34
CA HIS A 42 -1.24 -16.19 5.83
C HIS A 42 -1.37 -16.44 7.35
N ARG A 43 -0.26 -16.66 8.04
CA ARG A 43 -0.29 -16.94 9.48
C ARG A 43 -0.53 -15.66 10.29
N SER A 44 -1.60 -15.68 11.11
CA SER A 44 -1.84 -14.63 12.09
C SER A 44 -0.90 -14.79 13.27
N VAL A 45 -0.11 -13.76 13.57
CA VAL A 45 0.85 -13.73 14.69
C VAL A 45 0.56 -12.62 15.70
N ILE A 46 -0.43 -11.77 15.41
CA ILE A 46 -0.88 -10.69 16.31
C ILE A 46 -2.29 -11.01 16.80
N PRO A 47 -2.44 -11.50 18.06
CA PRO A 47 -3.73 -12.02 18.56
C PRO A 47 -4.88 -11.00 18.52
N THR A 48 -4.58 -9.71 18.71
CA THR A 48 -5.58 -8.62 18.71
C THR A 48 -5.91 -8.09 17.32
N SER A 49 -5.17 -8.51 16.29
CA SER A 49 -5.34 -8.08 14.91
C SER A 49 -5.15 -9.25 13.95
N PRO A 50 -6.08 -10.24 13.95
CA PRO A 50 -5.90 -11.49 13.21
C PRO A 50 -5.84 -11.33 11.69
N ALA A 51 -6.42 -10.28 11.13
CA ALA A 51 -6.34 -9.97 9.71
C ALA A 51 -4.97 -9.41 9.29
N MET A 52 -4.18 -8.89 10.24
CA MET A 52 -2.85 -8.33 10.00
C MET A 52 -1.82 -9.45 9.80
N THR A 53 -2.00 -10.23 8.74
CA THR A 53 -1.01 -11.18 8.22
C THR A 53 -0.16 -10.48 7.16
N MET A 54 0.96 -11.07 6.72
CA MET A 54 1.74 -10.49 5.63
C MET A 54 0.91 -10.40 4.34
N ALA A 55 0.16 -11.44 4.01
CA ALA A 55 -0.75 -11.46 2.86
C ALA A 55 -1.87 -10.40 3.00
N GLY A 56 -2.45 -10.26 4.20
CA GLY A 56 -3.46 -9.24 4.49
C GLY A 56 -2.93 -7.82 4.33
N LEU A 57 -1.69 -7.55 4.77
CA LEU A 57 -1.03 -6.25 4.58
C LEU A 57 -0.88 -5.90 3.09
N ILE A 58 -0.47 -6.84 2.26
CA ILE A 58 -0.33 -6.62 0.81
C ILE A 58 -1.69 -6.37 0.15
N SER A 59 -2.72 -7.16 0.51
CA SER A 59 -4.09 -6.93 0.04
C SER A 59 -4.58 -5.52 0.42
N HIS A 60 -4.46 -5.15 1.68
CA HIS A 60 -4.86 -3.84 2.19
C HIS A 60 -4.16 -2.69 1.43
N MET A 61 -2.83 -2.74 1.29
CA MET A 61 -2.09 -1.67 0.62
C MET A 61 -2.44 -1.51 -0.86
N ARG A 62 -2.77 -2.59 -1.57
CA ARG A 62 -3.34 -2.51 -2.92
C ARG A 62 -4.61 -1.68 -2.91
N TRP A 63 -5.55 -1.98 -2.00
CA TRP A 63 -6.84 -1.29 -1.92
C TRP A 63 -6.73 0.16 -1.41
N VAL A 64 -5.75 0.46 -0.57
CA VAL A 64 -5.45 1.83 -0.16
C VAL A 64 -5.07 2.69 -1.36
N GLU A 65 -4.14 2.23 -2.20
CA GLU A 65 -3.73 2.99 -3.40
C GLU A 65 -4.87 3.13 -4.41
N HIS A 66 -5.62 2.04 -4.66
CA HIS A 66 -6.81 2.06 -5.51
C HIS A 66 -7.83 3.10 -5.00
N THR A 67 -8.13 3.09 -3.70
CA THR A 67 -9.09 4.03 -3.10
C THR A 67 -8.66 5.46 -3.32
N TRP A 68 -7.43 5.82 -2.96
CA TRP A 68 -7.00 7.21 -2.98
C TRP A 68 -6.83 7.76 -4.39
N LEU A 69 -6.28 6.97 -5.31
CA LEU A 69 -5.92 7.47 -6.63
C LEU A 69 -6.99 7.18 -7.69
N GLU A 70 -7.56 5.98 -7.73
CA GLU A 70 -8.59 5.68 -8.74
C GLU A 70 -9.98 6.13 -8.31
N VAL A 71 -10.39 5.84 -7.08
CA VAL A 71 -11.74 6.21 -6.64
C VAL A 71 -11.79 7.69 -6.26
N LEU A 72 -11.02 8.13 -5.26
CA LEU A 72 -11.15 9.48 -4.73
C LEU A 72 -10.61 10.55 -5.68
N PHE A 73 -9.40 10.35 -6.22
CA PHE A 73 -8.78 11.35 -7.08
C PHE A 73 -9.40 11.39 -8.48
N LEU A 74 -9.50 10.25 -9.18
CA LEU A 74 -10.10 10.23 -10.52
C LEU A 74 -11.63 10.27 -10.54
N GLY A 75 -12.30 9.98 -9.43
CA GLY A 75 -13.75 9.82 -9.37
C GLY A 75 -14.24 8.49 -9.97
N GLY A 76 -13.40 7.44 -9.89
CA GLY A 76 -13.66 6.13 -10.46
C GLY A 76 -14.69 5.30 -9.68
N ASP A 77 -14.95 4.11 -10.18
CA ASP A 77 -15.94 3.19 -9.61
C ASP A 77 -15.46 2.60 -8.27
N LYS A 78 -16.17 2.91 -7.21
CA LYS A 78 -15.92 2.40 -5.86
C LYS A 78 -16.32 0.93 -5.66
N THR A 79 -17.14 0.37 -6.56
CA THR A 79 -17.72 -0.98 -6.38
C THR A 79 -16.69 -2.10 -6.50
N GLN A 80 -15.51 -1.83 -7.04
CA GLN A 80 -14.42 -2.78 -7.11
C GLN A 80 -13.68 -2.95 -5.78
N ASN A 81 -13.78 -1.99 -4.87
CA ASN A 81 -13.08 -2.03 -3.59
C ASN A 81 -13.98 -2.64 -2.49
N PRO A 82 -13.59 -3.79 -1.91
CA PRO A 82 -14.39 -4.49 -0.91
C PRO A 82 -14.73 -3.62 0.30
N SER A 83 -13.81 -2.81 0.80
CA SER A 83 -14.04 -1.97 1.98
C SER A 83 -15.01 -0.82 1.72
N LEU A 84 -15.12 -0.36 0.48
CA LEU A 84 -16.06 0.70 0.09
C LEU A 84 -17.47 0.16 -0.20
N VAL A 85 -17.59 -1.11 -0.57
CA VAL A 85 -18.87 -1.76 -0.87
C VAL A 85 -19.50 -2.36 0.38
N GLU A 86 -18.73 -3.13 1.13
CA GLU A 86 -19.24 -3.88 2.28
C GLU A 86 -19.36 -3.03 3.54
N MET A 87 -18.79 -1.81 3.54
CA MET A 87 -18.81 -0.88 4.68
C MET A 87 -18.42 -1.54 6.00
N GLY A 88 -17.61 -2.61 5.93
CA GLY A 88 -17.19 -3.42 7.06
C GLY A 88 -15.69 -3.30 7.31
N ALA A 89 -15.30 -3.35 8.60
CA ALA A 89 -13.90 -3.42 8.98
C ALA A 89 -13.25 -4.65 8.32
N ASP A 90 -12.02 -4.49 7.86
CA ASP A 90 -11.14 -5.54 7.37
C ASP A 90 -11.51 -6.22 6.03
N ALA A 91 -12.47 -5.67 5.24
CA ALA A 91 -12.82 -6.28 3.96
C ALA A 91 -11.65 -6.25 2.95
N ASP A 92 -10.87 -5.20 2.97
CA ASP A 92 -9.67 -5.01 2.14
C ASP A 92 -8.42 -5.78 2.64
N TRP A 93 -8.49 -6.36 3.84
CA TRP A 93 -7.46 -7.25 4.39
C TRP A 93 -7.67 -8.72 3.98
N ARG A 94 -8.84 -9.04 3.42
CA ARG A 94 -9.13 -10.40 3.00
C ARG A 94 -8.29 -10.78 1.79
N THR A 95 -7.86 -12.03 1.77
CA THR A 95 -7.02 -12.57 0.71
C THR A 95 -7.78 -13.53 -0.21
N ASP A 96 -8.98 -13.97 0.20
CA ASP A 96 -9.92 -14.84 -0.53
C ASP A 96 -9.26 -16.08 -1.16
N GLY A 97 -8.25 -16.64 -0.47
CA GLY A 97 -7.50 -17.80 -0.93
C GLY A 97 -6.42 -17.50 -1.97
N SER A 98 -6.18 -16.23 -2.29
CA SER A 98 -5.09 -15.82 -3.19
C SER A 98 -3.72 -16.13 -2.59
N SER A 99 -2.80 -16.62 -3.42
CA SER A 99 -1.41 -16.82 -3.00
C SER A 99 -0.70 -15.49 -2.76
N LEU A 100 0.32 -15.49 -1.89
CA LEU A 100 1.17 -14.31 -1.67
C LEU A 100 1.74 -13.76 -2.98
N ARG A 101 2.17 -14.66 -3.89
CA ARG A 101 2.68 -14.27 -5.20
C ARG A 101 1.63 -13.54 -6.05
N GLN A 102 0.39 -13.98 -6.01
CA GLN A 102 -0.71 -13.34 -6.72
C GLN A 102 -1.00 -11.95 -6.13
N LEU A 103 -1.10 -11.84 -4.80
CA LEU A 103 -1.32 -10.58 -4.10
C LEU A 103 -0.21 -9.56 -4.38
N LEU A 104 1.06 -9.99 -4.39
CA LEU A 104 2.18 -9.14 -4.75
C LEU A 104 2.11 -8.65 -6.20
N ALA A 105 1.74 -9.52 -7.15
CA ALA A 105 1.59 -9.13 -8.56
C ALA A 105 0.44 -8.11 -8.74
N GLU A 106 -0.67 -8.29 -8.03
CA GLU A 106 -1.81 -7.37 -8.05
C GLU A 106 -1.46 -6.01 -7.40
N TYR A 107 -0.71 -6.03 -6.30
CA TYR A 107 -0.21 -4.79 -5.67
C TYR A 107 0.77 -4.06 -6.58
N GLU A 108 1.68 -4.77 -7.23
CA GLU A 108 2.63 -4.16 -8.18
C GLU A 108 1.91 -3.53 -9.37
N ALA A 109 0.91 -4.22 -9.94
CA ALA A 109 0.06 -3.66 -11.00
C ALA A 109 -0.66 -2.39 -10.54
N GLN A 110 -1.15 -2.36 -9.30
CA GLN A 110 -1.76 -1.17 -8.72
C GLN A 110 -0.74 -0.04 -8.55
N CYS A 111 0.48 -0.31 -8.08
CA CYS A 111 1.53 0.70 -7.98
C CYS A 111 1.87 1.32 -9.34
N VAL A 112 1.95 0.52 -10.39
CA VAL A 112 2.16 1.00 -11.77
C VAL A 112 1.00 1.93 -12.18
N ARG A 113 -0.24 1.50 -11.95
CA ARG A 113 -1.43 2.31 -12.25
C ARG A 113 -1.45 3.63 -11.47
N SER A 114 -1.10 3.58 -10.20
CA SER A 114 -0.96 4.76 -9.34
C SER A 114 0.06 5.76 -9.90
N ASN A 115 1.20 5.27 -10.34
CA ASN A 115 2.25 6.11 -10.92
C ASN A 115 1.81 6.76 -12.25
N GLU A 116 1.06 6.05 -13.10
CA GLU A 116 0.47 6.62 -14.33
C GLU A 116 -0.50 7.77 -14.00
N ILE A 117 -1.37 7.59 -13.02
CA ILE A 117 -2.32 8.63 -12.58
C ILE A 117 -1.55 9.88 -12.11
N VAL A 118 -0.57 9.67 -11.25
CA VAL A 118 0.23 10.79 -10.71
C VAL A 118 1.02 11.49 -11.81
N ALA A 119 1.57 10.76 -12.77
CA ALA A 119 2.32 11.35 -13.90
C ALA A 119 1.44 12.25 -14.79
N GLY A 120 0.16 11.95 -14.91
CA GLY A 120 -0.80 12.68 -15.73
C GLY A 120 -1.47 13.89 -15.06
N ALA A 121 -1.11 14.22 -13.79
CA ALA A 121 -1.83 15.23 -13.01
C ALA A 121 -0.88 16.24 -12.34
N SER A 122 -1.40 17.42 -11.99
CA SER A 122 -0.71 18.39 -11.14
C SER A 122 -0.82 17.99 -9.66
N LEU A 123 0.21 18.30 -8.85
CA LEU A 123 0.13 18.12 -7.40
C LEU A 123 -1.00 18.96 -6.75
N ASP A 124 -1.43 20.02 -7.43
CA ASP A 124 -2.51 20.91 -6.96
C ASP A 124 -3.89 20.47 -7.44
N ASP A 125 -3.98 19.49 -8.35
CA ASP A 125 -5.27 18.95 -8.81
C ASP A 125 -6.00 18.31 -7.64
N VAL A 126 -7.32 18.58 -7.55
CA VAL A 126 -8.20 18.10 -6.49
C VAL A 126 -8.94 16.85 -6.95
N GLY A 127 -9.20 15.92 -6.03
CA GLY A 127 -9.97 14.72 -6.30
C GLY A 127 -11.41 15.03 -6.74
N ARG A 128 -12.07 14.05 -7.38
CA ARG A 128 -13.31 14.26 -8.14
C ARG A 128 -14.50 13.43 -7.69
N HIS A 129 -14.31 12.46 -6.77
CA HIS A 129 -15.42 11.59 -6.37
C HIS A 129 -16.48 12.36 -5.57
N PRO A 130 -17.76 12.37 -6.01
CA PRO A 130 -18.79 13.24 -5.41
C PRO A 130 -19.23 12.80 -4.00
N ASP A 131 -19.12 11.51 -3.70
CA ASP A 131 -19.70 10.94 -2.46
C ASP A 131 -18.76 11.01 -1.25
N PHE A 132 -17.47 11.34 -1.45
CA PHE A 132 -16.49 11.32 -0.38
C PHE A 132 -15.90 12.70 -0.08
N ARG A 133 -16.00 13.14 1.16
CA ARG A 133 -15.39 14.40 1.62
C ARG A 133 -13.87 14.42 1.39
N SER A 134 -13.20 13.27 1.52
CA SER A 134 -11.76 13.13 1.30
C SER A 134 -11.32 13.42 -0.14
N SER A 135 -12.23 13.36 -1.11
CA SER A 135 -11.97 13.79 -2.50
C SER A 135 -11.65 15.28 -2.62
N SER A 136 -11.98 16.11 -1.61
CA SER A 136 -11.59 17.52 -1.60
C SER A 136 -10.09 17.76 -1.37
N ALA A 137 -9.32 16.72 -1.05
CA ALA A 137 -7.88 16.80 -0.96
C ALA A 137 -7.25 16.93 -2.35
N ASN A 138 -6.13 17.67 -2.44
CA ASN A 138 -5.33 17.69 -3.66
C ASN A 138 -4.38 16.48 -3.73
N LEU A 139 -3.80 16.24 -4.91
CA LEU A 139 -2.90 15.11 -5.14
C LEU A 139 -1.69 15.12 -4.20
N ARG A 140 -1.13 16.28 -3.90
CA ARG A 140 -0.02 16.44 -2.94
C ARG A 140 -0.39 15.88 -1.57
N TRP A 141 -1.54 16.24 -1.04
CA TRP A 141 -2.04 15.73 0.24
C TRP A 141 -2.23 14.20 0.19
N MET A 142 -2.82 13.69 -0.90
CA MET A 142 -3.03 12.25 -1.07
C MET A 142 -1.70 11.48 -1.12
N LEU A 143 -0.67 12.02 -1.80
CA LEU A 143 0.65 11.40 -1.83
C LEU A 143 1.33 11.40 -0.46
N ILE A 144 1.23 12.49 0.31
CA ILE A 144 1.74 12.53 1.69
C ILE A 144 1.05 11.47 2.54
N HIS A 145 -0.26 11.34 2.42
CA HIS A 145 -1.02 10.31 3.12
C HIS A 145 -0.60 8.91 2.71
N LEU A 146 -0.41 8.64 1.41
CA LEU A 146 0.07 7.35 0.93
C LEU A 146 1.47 7.01 1.45
N VAL A 147 2.37 7.98 1.55
CA VAL A 147 3.70 7.80 2.17
C VAL A 147 3.55 7.44 3.66
N GLU A 148 2.70 8.17 4.39
CA GLU A 148 2.43 7.93 5.81
C GLU A 148 1.81 6.55 6.03
N GLU A 149 0.77 6.21 5.28
CA GLU A 149 0.03 4.96 5.40
C GLU A 149 0.89 3.75 5.04
N THR A 150 1.61 3.82 3.91
CA THR A 150 2.50 2.73 3.49
C THR A 150 3.66 2.56 4.48
N GLY A 151 4.23 3.66 5.00
CA GLY A 151 5.28 3.62 6.00
C GLY A 151 4.83 3.01 7.34
N ARG A 152 3.61 3.33 7.78
CA ARG A 152 2.98 2.71 8.97
C ARG A 152 2.85 1.20 8.78
N HIS A 153 2.35 0.76 7.63
CA HIS A 153 2.17 -0.65 7.33
C HIS A 153 3.47 -1.38 7.02
N ALA A 154 4.51 -0.71 6.53
CA ALA A 154 5.85 -1.26 6.45
C ALA A 154 6.41 -1.58 7.85
N GLY A 155 6.17 -0.71 8.84
CA GLY A 155 6.50 -0.99 10.25
C GLY A 155 5.70 -2.17 10.85
N HIS A 156 4.42 -2.32 10.48
CA HIS A 156 3.66 -3.52 10.86
C HIS A 156 4.22 -4.78 10.22
N ALA A 157 4.63 -4.72 8.94
CA ALA A 157 5.28 -5.84 8.26
C ALA A 157 6.61 -6.23 8.91
N ASP A 158 7.38 -5.27 9.44
CA ASP A 158 8.58 -5.54 10.23
C ASP A 158 8.27 -6.41 11.44
N ILE A 159 7.25 -6.03 12.22
CA ILE A 159 6.83 -6.78 13.42
C ILE A 159 6.31 -8.17 13.06
N VAL A 160 5.44 -8.26 12.05
CA VAL A 160 4.90 -9.55 11.58
C VAL A 160 6.04 -10.46 11.12
N ARG A 161 6.99 -9.94 10.34
CA ARG A 161 8.15 -10.70 9.87
C ARG A 161 9.02 -11.21 11.01
N GLU A 162 9.33 -10.34 11.98
CA GLU A 162 10.12 -10.74 13.16
C GLU A 162 9.43 -11.84 13.97
N LEU A 163 8.11 -11.77 14.13
CA LEU A 163 7.32 -12.79 14.82
C LEU A 163 7.22 -14.12 14.04
N LEU A 164 7.29 -14.07 12.71
CA LEU A 164 7.21 -15.26 11.86
C LEU A 164 8.52 -16.06 11.86
N ASP A 165 9.65 -15.40 11.63
CA ASP A 165 10.94 -16.07 11.37
C ASP A 165 12.16 -15.35 11.98
N GLY A 166 11.97 -14.32 12.77
CA GLY A 166 13.05 -13.54 13.39
C GLY A 166 13.74 -12.53 12.46
N GLY A 167 13.24 -12.35 11.23
CA GLY A 167 13.79 -11.41 10.25
C GLY A 167 13.60 -9.96 10.67
N LYS A 168 14.72 -9.21 10.85
CA LYS A 168 14.71 -7.84 11.38
C LYS A 168 15.12 -6.81 10.35
N GLY A 169 14.55 -5.60 10.51
CA GLY A 169 14.99 -4.35 9.94
C GLY A 169 15.18 -4.34 8.42
N TYR A 170 15.64 -3.21 7.91
CA TYR A 170 16.14 -3.08 6.55
C TYR A 170 17.47 -2.29 6.48
N TYR A 171 18.05 -1.99 7.63
CA TYR A 171 19.35 -1.31 7.76
C TYR A 171 20.49 -2.30 7.83
#